data_30af81c2b9e8369c30c45e79f6ab326e
#
_entry.id   30af81c2b9e8369c30c45e79f6ab326e
#
_cell.length_a   1.000
_cell.length_b   1.000
_cell.length_c   1.000
_cell.angle_alpha   90.00
_cell.angle_beta   90.00
_cell.angle_gamma   90.00
#
_symmetry.space_group_name_H-M   'P 1'
#
loop_
_entity.id
_entity.type
_entity.pdbx_description
1 polymer ?
#
loop_
_entity_poly.entity_id
_entity_poly.type
_entity_poly.pdbx_seq_one_letter_code
_entity_poly.pdbx_strand_id
1 'polypeptide(L)'
;KNYNLGFDPKLFTSKNIKKYFSNNNLVSINENLIDQIFKYKENKEKPFYSLNKQIVGETHQSKISKVINFLKRNNADHLFISAPENVAWLLNIRGYDNPNSPIPNSRLIIDKDKKLFLIAKKNSTQQIVKEKKINKNQVINIEDFPSLINNLKGKRFIIDNRSCSIFYENIIKSKFKILDKDDPIYKLKSIKNLHEINHTIETHKKDGLALTKFIYWIKNI
;
A
#
# COMPACT_ATOMS: atom_id res chain seq x y z
N LYS A 1 14.33 -30.52 -14.20
CA LYS A 1 13.81 -30.07 -15.52
C LYS A 1 13.61 -28.57 -15.44
N ASN A 2 14.23 -27.81 -16.32
CA ASN A 2 13.98 -26.37 -16.45
C ASN A 2 12.74 -26.17 -17.33
N TYR A 3 11.70 -25.58 -16.76
CA TYR A 3 10.48 -25.23 -17.49
C TYR A 3 10.47 -23.75 -17.85
N ASN A 4 9.79 -23.40 -18.94
CA ASN A 4 9.37 -22.03 -19.19
C ASN A 4 8.12 -21.75 -18.37
N LEU A 5 8.22 -20.90 -17.36
CA LEU A 5 7.12 -20.57 -16.46
C LEU A 5 6.66 -19.12 -16.71
N GLY A 6 5.44 -19.02 -17.24
CA GLY A 6 4.77 -17.72 -17.42
C GLY A 6 4.27 -17.17 -16.08
N PHE A 7 4.42 -15.88 -15.86
CA PHE A 7 3.90 -15.22 -14.65
C PHE A 7 3.38 -13.80 -14.93
N ASP A 8 2.36 -13.39 -14.18
CA ASP A 8 1.85 -12.01 -14.20
C ASP A 8 2.74 -11.12 -13.30
N PRO A 9 3.46 -10.11 -13.85
CA PRO A 9 4.36 -9.25 -13.09
C PRO A 9 3.63 -8.35 -12.07
N LYS A 10 2.31 -8.21 -12.15
CA LYS A 10 1.51 -7.45 -11.17
C LYS A 10 1.30 -8.23 -9.87
N LEU A 11 1.37 -9.58 -9.91
CA LEU A 11 1.07 -10.46 -8.78
C LEU A 11 2.30 -10.89 -7.99
N PHE A 12 3.50 -10.79 -8.56
CA PHE A 12 4.73 -11.27 -7.94
C PHE A 12 5.69 -10.13 -7.63
N THR A 13 6.39 -10.26 -6.49
CA THR A 13 7.56 -9.45 -6.19
C THR A 13 8.84 -10.15 -6.71
N SER A 14 9.88 -9.38 -7.02
CA SER A 14 11.17 -9.93 -7.45
C SER A 14 11.76 -10.91 -6.43
N LYS A 15 11.55 -10.65 -5.14
CA LYS A 15 12.00 -11.53 -4.06
C LYS A 15 11.25 -12.86 -4.05
N ASN A 16 9.93 -12.82 -4.18
CA ASN A 16 9.10 -14.04 -4.13
C ASN A 16 9.35 -14.94 -5.33
N ILE A 17 9.39 -14.38 -6.53
CA ILE A 17 9.57 -15.17 -7.74
C ILE A 17 10.95 -15.86 -7.77
N LYS A 18 11.99 -15.16 -7.34
CA LYS A 18 13.34 -15.75 -7.21
C LYS A 18 13.38 -16.85 -6.16
N LYS A 19 12.70 -16.66 -5.03
CA LYS A 19 12.68 -17.64 -3.93
C LYS A 19 12.03 -18.97 -4.34
N TYR A 20 10.91 -18.90 -5.05
CA TYR A 20 10.09 -20.09 -5.32
C TYR A 20 10.35 -20.73 -6.68
N PHE A 21 10.86 -19.95 -7.65
CA PHE A 21 10.94 -20.38 -9.06
C PHE A 21 12.31 -20.18 -9.69
N SER A 22 13.39 -20.05 -8.89
CA SER A 22 14.77 -19.79 -9.37
C SER A 22 15.29 -20.83 -10.39
N ASN A 23 14.78 -22.05 -10.37
CA ASN A 23 15.22 -23.13 -11.25
C ASN A 23 14.45 -23.18 -12.57
N ASN A 24 13.65 -22.19 -12.88
CA ASN A 24 12.84 -22.14 -14.10
C ASN A 24 13.21 -20.92 -14.96
N ASN A 25 12.98 -21.02 -16.26
CA ASN A 25 13.03 -19.86 -17.14
C ASN A 25 11.74 -19.06 -16.97
N LEU A 26 11.85 -17.84 -16.44
CA LEU A 26 10.71 -16.99 -16.10
C LEU A 26 10.33 -16.08 -17.27
N VAL A 27 9.08 -16.17 -17.74
CA VAL A 27 8.55 -15.38 -18.84
C VAL A 27 7.42 -14.48 -18.31
N SER A 28 7.59 -13.17 -18.38
CA SER A 28 6.54 -12.21 -18.01
C SER A 28 5.39 -12.27 -19.01
N ILE A 29 4.16 -12.42 -18.52
CA ILE A 29 2.93 -12.44 -19.32
C ILE A 29 2.20 -11.11 -19.08
N ASN A 30 1.91 -10.35 -20.17
CA ASN A 30 1.26 -9.05 -20.07
C ASN A 30 -0.23 -9.16 -19.72
N GLU A 31 -0.89 -10.23 -20.15
CA GLU A 31 -2.30 -10.48 -19.91
C GLU A 31 -2.46 -11.73 -19.03
N ASN A 32 -3.14 -11.57 -17.91
CA ASN A 32 -3.44 -12.66 -17.00
C ASN A 32 -4.48 -13.61 -17.65
N LEU A 33 -4.13 -14.88 -17.83
CA LEU A 33 -5.00 -15.86 -18.47
C LEU A 33 -6.31 -16.10 -17.68
N ILE A 34 -6.28 -15.93 -16.36
CA ILE A 34 -7.48 -16.06 -15.52
C ILE A 34 -8.45 -14.92 -15.80
N ASP A 35 -7.97 -13.70 -16.01
CA ASP A 35 -8.83 -12.53 -16.30
C ASP A 35 -9.53 -12.65 -17.66
N GLN A 36 -8.99 -13.46 -18.60
CA GLN A 36 -9.63 -13.76 -19.88
C GLN A 36 -10.84 -14.71 -19.73
N ILE A 37 -10.79 -15.61 -18.76
CA ILE A 37 -11.80 -16.66 -18.53
C ILE A 37 -12.83 -16.18 -17.51
N PHE A 38 -12.38 -15.53 -16.43
CA PHE A 38 -13.21 -15.12 -15.32
C PHE A 38 -13.52 -13.64 -15.35
N LYS A 39 -14.76 -13.29 -15.68
CA LYS A 39 -15.25 -11.89 -15.62
C LYS A 39 -15.65 -11.57 -14.18
N TYR A 40 -14.82 -10.79 -13.49
CA TYR A 40 -15.19 -10.26 -12.18
C TYR A 40 -16.40 -9.33 -12.29
N LYS A 41 -17.39 -9.52 -11.39
CA LYS A 41 -18.41 -8.48 -11.20
C LYS A 41 -17.72 -7.23 -10.68
N GLU A 42 -17.82 -6.13 -11.43
CA GLU A 42 -17.36 -4.84 -10.93
C GLU A 42 -18.15 -4.48 -9.66
N ASN A 43 -17.48 -4.52 -8.54
CA ASN A 43 -18.05 -3.98 -7.31
C ASN A 43 -18.14 -2.46 -7.46
N LYS A 44 -19.30 -1.89 -7.08
CA LYS A 44 -19.46 -0.42 -7.02
C LYS A 44 -18.35 0.16 -6.18
N GLU A 45 -17.60 1.10 -6.75
CA GLU A 45 -16.52 1.81 -6.06
C GLU A 45 -17.08 2.50 -4.82
N LYS A 46 -16.48 2.22 -3.68
CA LYS A 46 -16.81 2.86 -2.41
C LYS A 46 -15.78 3.92 -2.08
N PRO A 47 -16.17 5.05 -1.47
CA PRO A 47 -15.25 6.12 -1.15
C PRO A 47 -14.27 5.72 -0.03
N PHE A 48 -13.05 6.20 -0.14
CA PHE A 48 -12.11 6.22 0.99
C PHE A 48 -12.59 7.25 2.01
N TYR A 49 -12.36 6.98 3.28
CA TYR A 49 -12.72 7.87 4.38
C TYR A 49 -11.53 8.11 5.30
N SER A 50 -11.54 9.25 5.99
CA SER A 50 -10.48 9.64 6.91
C SER A 50 -10.78 9.23 8.34
N LEU A 51 -9.72 8.92 9.08
CA LEU A 51 -9.77 8.84 10.54
C LEU A 51 -9.32 10.19 11.14
N ASN A 52 -10.03 10.66 12.14
CA ASN A 52 -9.69 11.90 12.83
C ASN A 52 -8.51 11.71 13.81
N LYS A 53 -7.91 12.83 14.24
CA LYS A 53 -6.76 12.82 15.16
C LYS A 53 -7.07 12.17 16.51
N GLN A 54 -8.29 12.27 17.00
CA GLN A 54 -8.71 11.68 18.27
C GLN A 54 -8.64 10.15 18.25
N ILE A 55 -8.86 9.53 17.07
CA ILE A 55 -8.76 8.09 16.89
C ILE A 55 -7.30 7.66 16.69
N VAL A 56 -6.55 8.35 15.84
CA VAL A 56 -5.23 7.90 15.41
C VAL A 56 -4.07 8.49 16.23
N GLY A 57 -4.32 9.51 17.03
CA GLY A 57 -3.33 10.16 17.92
C GLY A 57 -2.29 11.02 17.20
N GLU A 58 -1.96 10.76 15.95
CA GLU A 58 -0.93 11.46 15.18
C GLU A 58 -1.46 11.90 13.81
N THR A 59 -1.13 13.12 13.39
CA THR A 59 -1.54 13.64 12.08
C THR A 59 -0.74 13.00 10.94
N HIS A 60 -1.34 12.93 9.75
CA HIS A 60 -0.64 12.41 8.57
C HIS A 60 0.57 13.28 8.19
N GLN A 61 0.52 14.60 8.39
CA GLN A 61 1.65 15.51 8.14
C GLN A 61 2.86 15.16 9.02
N SER A 62 2.64 14.87 10.31
CA SER A 62 3.69 14.42 11.23
C SER A 62 4.32 13.12 10.75
N LYS A 63 3.49 12.14 10.37
CA LYS A 63 3.95 10.86 9.85
C LYS A 63 4.76 11.02 8.55
N ILE A 64 4.28 11.85 7.60
CA ILE A 64 5.00 12.16 6.37
C ILE A 64 6.37 12.76 6.65
N SER A 65 6.47 13.67 7.63
CA SER A 65 7.76 14.28 8.00
C SER A 65 8.79 13.24 8.46
N LYS A 66 8.36 12.17 9.15
CA LYS A 66 9.23 11.05 9.52
C LYS A 66 9.76 10.29 8.30
N VAL A 67 8.89 10.09 7.29
CA VAL A 67 9.27 9.45 6.02
C VAL A 67 10.24 10.32 5.22
N ILE A 68 10.04 11.64 5.19
CA ILE A 68 10.98 12.57 4.53
C ILE A 68 12.37 12.50 5.19
N ASN A 69 12.44 12.42 6.51
CA ASN A 69 13.71 12.23 7.20
C ASN A 69 14.40 10.91 6.82
N PHE A 70 13.62 9.85 6.60
CA PHE A 70 14.16 8.59 6.08
C PHE A 70 14.72 8.74 4.66
N LEU A 71 14.01 9.42 3.74
CA LEU A 71 14.49 9.74 2.39
C LEU A 71 15.82 10.50 2.43
N LYS A 72 15.90 11.55 3.24
CA LYS A 72 17.13 12.37 3.39
C LYS A 72 18.32 11.54 3.87
N ARG A 73 18.14 10.70 4.90
CA ARG A 73 19.20 9.83 5.44
C ARG A 73 19.71 8.82 4.42
N ASN A 74 18.87 8.38 3.49
CA ASN A 74 19.25 7.44 2.43
C ASN A 74 19.70 8.14 1.14
N ASN A 75 19.75 9.49 1.13
CA ASN A 75 20.07 10.27 -0.05
C ASN A 75 19.23 9.84 -1.27
N ALA A 76 17.94 9.68 -1.05
CA ALA A 76 16.95 9.26 -2.07
C ALA A 76 16.00 10.40 -2.41
N ASP A 77 15.56 10.43 -3.67
CA ASP A 77 14.63 11.45 -4.15
C ASP A 77 13.18 11.04 -3.93
N HIS A 78 12.88 9.73 -4.02
CA HIS A 78 11.52 9.21 -3.95
C HIS A 78 11.47 7.91 -3.13
N LEU A 79 10.30 7.65 -2.54
CA LEU A 79 9.91 6.37 -1.95
C LEU A 79 8.59 5.92 -2.56
N PHE A 80 8.52 4.67 -3.03
CA PHE A 80 7.29 4.00 -3.41
C PHE A 80 6.77 3.12 -2.29
N ILE A 81 5.62 3.45 -1.77
CA ILE A 81 4.90 2.67 -0.78
C ILE A 81 3.89 1.81 -1.53
N SER A 82 4.23 0.55 -1.74
CA SER A 82 3.42 -0.41 -2.50
C SER A 82 2.38 -1.14 -1.64
N ALA A 83 2.60 -1.21 -0.33
CA ALA A 83 1.72 -1.86 0.62
C ALA A 83 0.53 -0.95 0.98
N PRO A 84 -0.72 -1.31 0.61
CA PRO A 84 -1.88 -0.43 0.81
C PRO A 84 -2.20 -0.17 2.29
N GLU A 85 -1.90 -1.12 3.18
CA GLU A 85 -2.04 -0.93 4.64
C GLU A 85 -1.07 0.13 5.19
N ASN A 86 0.11 0.30 4.57
CA ASN A 86 1.07 1.32 4.93
C ASN A 86 0.61 2.70 4.44
N VAL A 87 0.03 2.78 3.24
CA VAL A 87 -0.62 4.00 2.74
C VAL A 87 -1.77 4.41 3.65
N ALA A 88 -2.63 3.46 4.04
CA ALA A 88 -3.76 3.68 4.94
C ALA A 88 -3.33 4.27 6.28
N TRP A 89 -2.29 3.69 6.90
CA TRP A 89 -1.75 4.18 8.17
C TRP A 89 -1.11 5.55 8.03
N LEU A 90 -0.32 5.76 6.98
CA LEU A 90 0.42 7.00 6.77
C LEU A 90 -0.51 8.20 6.56
N LEU A 91 -1.53 8.04 5.71
CA LEU A 91 -2.47 9.10 5.37
C LEU A 91 -3.67 9.20 6.34
N ASN A 92 -3.76 8.28 7.32
CA ASN A 92 -4.92 8.16 8.21
C ASN A 92 -6.24 7.97 7.43
N ILE A 93 -6.23 7.13 6.42
CA ILE A 93 -7.40 6.81 5.59
C ILE A 93 -7.77 5.34 5.69
N ARG A 94 -9.02 5.04 5.33
CA ARG A 94 -9.54 3.68 5.24
C ARG A 94 -10.36 3.56 3.96
N GLY A 95 -10.67 2.33 3.56
CA GLY A 95 -11.48 2.01 2.37
C GLY A 95 -12.32 0.76 2.57
N TYR A 96 -13.17 0.49 1.59
CA TYR A 96 -14.06 -0.68 1.57
C TYR A 96 -13.76 -1.61 0.40
N ASP A 97 -12.55 -1.53 -0.16
CA ASP A 97 -12.15 -2.34 -1.31
C ASP A 97 -11.99 -3.83 -0.96
N ASN A 98 -11.71 -4.10 0.31
CA ASN A 98 -11.63 -5.45 0.84
C ASN A 98 -12.80 -5.71 1.81
N PRO A 99 -13.59 -6.78 1.63
CA PRO A 99 -14.77 -7.05 2.46
C PRO A 99 -14.44 -7.26 3.95
N ASN A 100 -13.27 -7.79 4.26
CA ASN A 100 -12.87 -8.17 5.62
C ASN A 100 -11.78 -7.28 6.22
N SER A 101 -11.40 -6.19 5.54
CA SER A 101 -10.34 -5.30 5.99
C SER A 101 -10.58 -3.87 5.47
N PRO A 102 -10.47 -2.84 6.32
CA PRO A 102 -10.72 -1.45 5.92
C PRO A 102 -9.52 -0.83 5.20
N ILE A 103 -8.86 -1.57 4.32
CA ILE A 103 -7.68 -1.15 3.59
C ILE A 103 -8.08 -0.62 2.21
N PRO A 104 -7.77 0.65 1.86
CA PRO A 104 -7.99 1.21 0.55
C PRO A 104 -7.02 0.62 -0.47
N ASN A 105 -7.50 0.19 -1.62
CA ASN A 105 -6.62 -0.27 -2.70
C ASN A 105 -5.86 0.91 -3.32
N SER A 106 -4.72 1.21 -2.75
CA SER A 106 -3.93 2.37 -3.11
C SER A 106 -2.44 2.13 -2.93
N ARG A 107 -1.64 2.91 -3.64
CA ARG A 107 -0.19 3.01 -3.50
C ARG A 107 0.20 4.48 -3.42
N LEU A 108 1.40 4.77 -2.95
CA LEU A 108 1.80 6.16 -2.77
C LEU A 108 3.27 6.35 -3.17
N ILE A 109 3.54 7.42 -3.91
CA ILE A 109 4.89 7.95 -4.07
C ILE A 109 5.02 9.20 -3.20
N ILE A 110 6.11 9.28 -2.45
CA ILE A 110 6.52 10.47 -1.70
C ILE A 110 7.85 10.93 -2.24
N ASP A 111 7.98 12.21 -2.58
CA ASP A 111 9.27 12.81 -2.90
C ASP A 111 9.90 13.51 -1.69
N LYS A 112 11.19 13.82 -1.79
CA LYS A 112 11.96 14.50 -0.74
C LYS A 112 11.44 15.91 -0.41
N ASP A 113 10.67 16.53 -1.32
CA ASP A 113 10.08 17.86 -1.19
C ASP A 113 8.63 17.82 -0.67
N LYS A 114 8.23 16.70 -0.08
CA LYS A 114 6.90 16.42 0.50
C LYS A 114 5.75 16.35 -0.51
N LYS A 115 6.03 16.24 -1.81
CA LYS A 115 4.97 16.00 -2.79
C LYS A 115 4.50 14.55 -2.68
N LEU A 116 3.20 14.37 -2.76
CA LEU A 116 2.54 13.08 -2.69
C LEU A 116 1.87 12.78 -4.02
N PHE A 117 1.94 11.51 -4.45
CA PHE A 117 1.20 11.02 -5.60
C PHE A 117 0.51 9.73 -5.18
N LEU A 118 -0.81 9.81 -4.97
CA LEU A 118 -1.64 8.69 -4.57
C LEU A 118 -2.13 7.96 -5.82
N ILE A 119 -1.68 6.73 -5.99
CA ILE A 119 -2.11 5.86 -7.09
C ILE A 119 -3.34 5.10 -6.62
N ALA A 120 -4.51 5.52 -7.11
CA ALA A 120 -5.82 4.96 -6.78
C ALA A 120 -6.88 5.36 -7.82
N LYS A 121 -8.03 4.70 -7.79
CA LYS A 121 -9.19 5.11 -8.61
C LYS A 121 -9.70 6.48 -8.15
N LYS A 122 -9.84 7.42 -9.08
CA LYS A 122 -10.24 8.81 -8.78
C LYS A 122 -11.59 8.90 -8.05
N ASN A 123 -12.55 8.05 -8.42
CA ASN A 123 -13.86 8.06 -7.79
C ASN A 123 -13.81 7.70 -6.30
N SER A 124 -12.98 6.74 -5.93
CA SER A 124 -12.81 6.36 -4.51
C SER A 124 -12.15 7.44 -3.65
N THR A 125 -11.41 8.38 -4.26
CA THR A 125 -10.66 9.40 -3.52
C THR A 125 -11.40 10.71 -3.28
N GLN A 126 -12.60 10.89 -3.84
CA GLN A 126 -13.33 12.17 -3.82
C GLN A 126 -13.51 12.75 -2.41
N GLN A 127 -13.85 11.90 -1.43
CA GLN A 127 -14.07 12.36 -0.06
C GLN A 127 -12.76 12.84 0.59
N ILE A 128 -11.67 12.09 0.49
CA ILE A 128 -10.38 12.46 1.09
C ILE A 128 -9.76 13.70 0.41
N VAL A 129 -10.11 13.97 -0.85
CA VAL A 129 -9.78 15.22 -1.55
C VAL A 129 -10.58 16.38 -0.97
N LYS A 130 -11.91 16.23 -0.76
CA LYS A 130 -12.75 17.25 -0.10
C LYS A 130 -12.25 17.56 1.31
N GLU A 131 -11.79 16.56 2.05
CA GLU A 131 -11.21 16.68 3.39
C GLU A 131 -9.76 17.21 3.39
N LYS A 132 -9.22 17.60 2.23
CA LYS A 132 -7.87 18.13 2.04
C LYS A 132 -6.75 17.23 2.57
N LYS A 133 -6.96 15.92 2.59
CA LYS A 133 -5.91 14.94 2.90
C LYS A 133 -4.90 14.82 1.77
N ILE A 134 -5.38 14.97 0.54
CA ILE A 134 -4.58 14.99 -0.68
C ILE A 134 -5.25 15.94 -1.68
N ASN A 135 -4.48 16.58 -2.56
CA ASN A 135 -5.03 17.43 -3.62
C ASN A 135 -5.47 16.59 -4.83
N LYS A 136 -6.47 17.05 -5.56
CA LYS A 136 -7.01 16.36 -6.75
C LYS A 136 -5.93 16.04 -7.79
N ASN A 137 -4.99 16.95 -8.01
CA ASN A 137 -3.88 16.78 -8.97
C ASN A 137 -2.79 15.80 -8.49
N GLN A 138 -2.84 15.36 -7.26
CA GLN A 138 -1.94 14.34 -6.68
C GLN A 138 -2.54 12.94 -6.75
N VAL A 139 -3.78 12.80 -7.21
CA VAL A 139 -4.41 11.50 -7.43
C VAL A 139 -4.17 11.04 -8.86
N ILE A 140 -3.54 9.91 -9.00
CA ILE A 140 -3.06 9.33 -10.26
C ILE A 140 -3.79 8.00 -10.48
N ASN A 141 -4.35 7.78 -11.66
CA ASN A 141 -4.86 6.45 -12.01
C ASN A 141 -3.69 5.47 -12.23
N ILE A 142 -3.95 4.18 -12.10
CA ILE A 142 -2.92 3.14 -12.26
C ILE A 142 -2.33 3.18 -13.67
N GLU A 143 -3.16 3.43 -14.68
CA GLU A 143 -2.78 3.51 -16.09
C GLU A 143 -1.81 4.67 -16.37
N ASP A 144 -1.91 5.76 -15.59
CA ASP A 144 -1.07 6.95 -15.70
C ASP A 144 0.28 6.81 -14.97
N PHE A 145 0.53 5.69 -14.26
CA PHE A 145 1.74 5.48 -13.48
C PHE A 145 3.03 5.56 -14.32
N PRO A 146 3.14 4.98 -15.54
CA PRO A 146 4.34 5.12 -16.37
C PRO A 146 4.61 6.59 -16.76
N SER A 147 3.58 7.34 -17.12
CA SER A 147 3.68 8.77 -17.43
C SER A 147 4.12 9.59 -16.22
N LEU A 148 3.60 9.28 -15.02
CA LEU A 148 4.04 9.91 -13.79
C LEU A 148 5.54 9.67 -13.59
N ILE A 149 6.01 8.41 -13.65
CA ILE A 149 7.43 8.07 -13.47
C ILE A 149 8.30 8.83 -14.46
N ASN A 150 7.90 8.92 -15.73
CA ASN A 150 8.64 9.66 -16.77
C ASN A 150 8.73 11.17 -16.49
N ASN A 151 7.79 11.75 -15.75
CA ASN A 151 7.77 13.19 -15.44
C ASN A 151 8.46 13.53 -14.10
N LEU A 152 8.69 12.57 -13.20
CA LEU A 152 9.40 12.82 -11.95
C LEU A 152 10.86 13.18 -12.20
N LYS A 153 11.39 14.10 -11.41
CA LYS A 153 12.81 14.51 -11.46
C LYS A 153 13.57 13.79 -10.34
N GLY A 154 14.85 13.53 -10.55
CA GLY A 154 15.72 12.89 -9.56
C GLY A 154 16.48 11.72 -10.16
N LYS A 155 17.20 10.97 -9.29
CA LYS A 155 18.07 9.86 -9.70
C LYS A 155 17.82 8.56 -8.93
N ARG A 156 17.40 8.66 -7.66
CA ARG A 156 17.30 7.52 -6.72
C ARG A 156 15.91 7.32 -6.21
N PHE A 157 15.44 6.09 -6.32
CA PHE A 157 14.09 5.69 -5.92
C PHE A 157 14.15 4.51 -4.95
N ILE A 158 13.59 4.65 -3.77
CA ILE A 158 13.47 3.56 -2.80
C ILE A 158 12.22 2.74 -3.09
N ILE A 159 12.37 1.43 -3.14
CA ILE A 159 11.30 0.45 -3.12
C ILE A 159 11.57 -0.61 -2.06
N ASP A 160 10.53 -1.26 -1.54
CA ASP A 160 10.65 -2.48 -0.74
C ASP A 160 10.31 -3.69 -1.63
N ASN A 161 11.30 -4.52 -1.95
CA ASN A 161 11.16 -5.67 -2.84
C ASN A 161 10.29 -6.80 -2.25
N ARG A 162 9.86 -6.68 -0.99
CA ARG A 162 8.92 -7.63 -0.35
C ARG A 162 7.47 -7.32 -0.69
N SER A 163 7.15 -6.07 -1.03
CA SER A 163 5.80 -5.60 -1.33
C SER A 163 5.64 -4.99 -2.73
N CYS A 164 6.72 -4.51 -3.35
CA CYS A 164 6.70 -3.95 -4.69
C CYS A 164 6.62 -5.06 -5.73
N SER A 165 5.56 -5.08 -6.55
CA SER A 165 5.48 -6.04 -7.65
C SER A 165 6.47 -5.71 -8.76
N ILE A 166 6.86 -6.75 -9.52
CA ILE A 166 7.77 -6.65 -10.66
C ILE A 166 7.29 -5.62 -11.68
N PHE A 167 5.98 -5.51 -11.86
CA PHE A 167 5.37 -4.51 -12.74
C PHE A 167 5.80 -3.07 -12.38
N TYR A 168 5.61 -2.67 -11.13
CA TYR A 168 6.00 -1.32 -10.67
C TYR A 168 7.52 -1.15 -10.60
N GLU A 169 8.24 -2.19 -10.15
CA GLU A 169 9.70 -2.19 -10.10
C GLU A 169 10.30 -1.92 -11.48
N ASN A 170 9.84 -2.60 -12.53
CA ASN A 170 10.34 -2.43 -13.90
C ASN A 170 10.08 -1.02 -14.44
N ILE A 171 8.89 -0.46 -14.19
CA ILE A 171 8.58 0.92 -14.62
C ILE A 171 9.46 1.94 -13.88
N ILE A 172 9.70 1.78 -12.59
CA ILE A 172 10.57 2.67 -11.83
C ILE A 172 12.02 2.52 -12.30
N LYS A 173 12.48 1.29 -12.50
CA LYS A 173 13.84 0.95 -12.92
C LYS A 173 14.19 1.48 -14.32
N SER A 174 13.20 1.68 -15.20
CA SER A 174 13.45 2.23 -16.55
C SER A 174 14.02 3.65 -16.52
N LYS A 175 13.84 4.39 -15.42
CA LYS A 175 14.31 5.79 -15.27
C LYS A 175 15.21 6.03 -14.08
N PHE A 176 14.99 5.33 -12.96
CA PHE A 176 15.65 5.61 -11.69
C PHE A 176 16.59 4.48 -11.26
N LYS A 177 17.68 4.86 -10.56
CA LYS A 177 18.45 3.90 -9.78
C LYS A 177 17.63 3.46 -8.57
N ILE A 178 17.27 2.19 -8.52
CA ILE A 178 16.53 1.61 -7.40
C ILE A 178 17.46 1.42 -6.20
N LEU A 179 16.98 1.81 -5.04
CA LEU A 179 17.53 1.46 -3.73
C LEU A 179 16.54 0.53 -3.05
N ASP A 180 16.90 -0.75 -2.92
CA ASP A 180 16.10 -1.73 -2.19
C ASP A 180 16.26 -1.51 -0.68
N LYS A 181 15.20 -1.07 -0.03
CA LYS A 181 15.13 -0.79 1.41
C LYS A 181 13.77 -1.18 1.94
N ASP A 182 13.76 -1.69 3.16
CA ASP A 182 12.52 -1.92 3.90
C ASP A 182 11.67 -0.65 3.96
N ASP A 183 10.37 -0.78 3.71
CA ASP A 183 9.43 0.34 3.87
C ASP A 183 9.46 0.82 5.33
N PRO A 184 9.87 2.08 5.60
CA PRO A 184 10.03 2.60 6.95
C PRO A 184 8.72 2.60 7.75
N ILE A 185 7.58 2.53 7.08
CA ILE A 185 6.27 2.59 7.72
C ILE A 185 6.02 1.34 8.56
N TYR A 186 6.55 0.18 8.18
CA TYR A 186 6.44 -1.03 9.01
C TYR A 186 7.02 -0.80 10.41
N LYS A 187 8.18 -0.17 10.51
CA LYS A 187 8.80 0.19 11.80
C LYS A 187 8.03 1.30 12.51
N LEU A 188 7.60 2.33 11.78
CA LEU A 188 6.88 3.46 12.37
C LEU A 188 5.54 3.03 12.98
N LYS A 189 4.76 2.19 12.29
CA LYS A 189 3.45 1.71 12.79
C LYS A 189 3.55 0.63 13.87
N SER A 190 4.70 -0.03 14.01
CA SER A 190 4.89 -1.02 15.06
C SER A 190 4.97 -0.39 16.45
N ILE A 191 5.44 0.85 16.54
CA ILE A 191 5.52 1.60 17.80
C ILE A 191 4.22 2.39 17.96
N LYS A 192 3.35 1.91 18.84
CA LYS A 192 2.02 2.48 19.05
C LYS A 192 2.09 3.73 19.92
N ASN A 193 1.30 4.76 19.57
CA ASN A 193 1.08 5.91 20.42
C ASN A 193 0.02 5.61 21.51
N LEU A 194 -0.15 6.50 22.49
CA LEU A 194 -1.08 6.30 23.60
C LEU A 194 -2.55 6.10 23.15
N HIS A 195 -3.00 6.81 22.11
CA HIS A 195 -4.36 6.62 21.58
C HIS A 195 -4.53 5.24 20.97
N GLU A 196 -3.57 4.78 20.18
CA GLU A 196 -3.57 3.43 19.59
C GLU A 196 -3.53 2.35 20.69
N ILE A 197 -2.73 2.54 21.75
CA ILE A 197 -2.68 1.61 22.90
C ILE A 197 -4.03 1.54 23.60
N ASN A 198 -4.61 2.68 23.96
CA ASN A 198 -5.88 2.72 24.68
C ASN A 198 -7.02 2.10 23.85
N HIS A 199 -7.12 2.41 22.56
CA HIS A 199 -8.11 1.81 21.67
C HIS A 199 -7.90 0.29 21.52
N THR A 200 -6.65 -0.17 21.46
CA THR A 200 -6.34 -1.59 21.42
C THR A 200 -6.83 -2.29 22.69
N ILE A 201 -6.54 -1.74 23.88
CA ILE A 201 -6.99 -2.30 25.16
C ILE A 201 -8.52 -2.40 25.21
N GLU A 202 -9.24 -1.32 24.86
CA GLU A 202 -10.70 -1.32 24.86
C GLU A 202 -11.31 -2.29 23.83
N THR A 203 -10.67 -2.42 22.65
CA THR A 203 -11.11 -3.38 21.64
C THR A 203 -10.91 -4.82 22.12
N HIS A 204 -9.76 -5.13 22.72
CA HIS A 204 -9.49 -6.47 23.27
C HIS A 204 -10.45 -6.86 24.41
N LYS A 205 -10.86 -5.92 25.26
CA LYS A 205 -11.89 -6.18 26.28
C LYS A 205 -13.22 -6.61 25.65
N LYS A 206 -13.67 -5.90 24.60
CA LYS A 206 -14.91 -6.22 23.88
C LYS A 206 -14.82 -7.54 23.14
N ASP A 207 -13.70 -7.79 22.49
CA ASP A 207 -13.42 -9.02 21.73
C ASP A 207 -13.37 -10.23 22.69
N GLY A 208 -12.66 -10.11 23.81
CA GLY A 208 -12.60 -11.14 24.84
C GLY A 208 -13.97 -11.48 25.42
N LEU A 209 -14.83 -10.48 25.64
CA LEU A 209 -16.20 -10.72 26.08
C LEU A 209 -17.02 -11.47 25.02
N ALA A 210 -16.90 -11.08 23.75
CA ALA A 210 -17.61 -11.75 22.65
C ALA A 210 -17.14 -13.20 22.51
N LEU A 211 -15.84 -13.45 22.57
CA LEU A 211 -15.26 -14.79 22.49
C LEU A 211 -15.71 -15.66 23.69
N THR A 212 -15.73 -15.11 24.91
CA THR A 212 -16.20 -15.82 26.11
C THR A 212 -17.67 -16.22 25.96
N LYS A 213 -18.52 -15.33 25.48
CA LYS A 213 -19.94 -15.64 25.23
C LYS A 213 -20.10 -16.72 24.15
N PHE A 214 -19.30 -16.67 23.09
CA PHE A 214 -19.33 -17.66 22.03
C PHE A 214 -18.90 -19.05 22.53
N ILE A 215 -17.81 -19.13 23.34
CA ILE A 215 -17.36 -20.39 23.96
C ILE A 215 -18.43 -20.95 24.90
N TYR A 216 -19.05 -20.09 25.72
CA TYR A 216 -20.14 -20.49 26.60
C TYR A 216 -21.32 -21.06 25.81
N TRP A 217 -21.73 -20.39 24.75
CA TRP A 217 -22.82 -20.84 23.87
C TRP A 217 -22.53 -22.23 23.26
N ILE A 218 -21.33 -22.44 22.67
CA ILE A 218 -20.95 -23.74 22.10
C ILE A 218 -20.98 -24.86 23.13
N LYS A 219 -20.55 -24.58 24.36
CA LYS A 219 -20.47 -25.60 25.42
C LYS A 219 -21.84 -25.99 26.00
N ASN A 220 -22.88 -25.19 25.74
CA ASN A 220 -24.21 -25.41 26.31
C ASN A 220 -25.27 -25.68 25.22
N ILE A 221 -24.85 -26.00 23.99
CA ILE A 221 -25.66 -26.63 22.96
C ILE A 221 -25.52 -28.12 23.12
#